data_6b3a5bd463207bcbb0d9fd9d9d50f944
#
_entry.id   6b3a5bd463207bcbb0d9fd9d9d50f944
#
_cell.length_a   1.000
_cell.length_b   1.000
_cell.length_c   1.000
_cell.angle_alpha   90.00
_cell.angle_beta   90.00
_cell.angle_gamma   90.00
#
_symmetry.space_group_name_H-M   'P 1'
#
loop_
_entity.id
_entity.type
_entity.pdbx_description
1 polymer ?
#
loop_
_entity_poly.entity_id
_entity_poly.type
_entity_poly.pdbx_seq_one_letter_code
_entity_poly.pdbx_strand_id
1 'polypeptide(L)'
;MTFKFPRTPHMKGSKGTDDDVFKNHYRYNGLVIATEKMDGSNISLGKETWFTRAGNSYNKEWTYPIKDKLKENEVVLGEFLHWRKSVPYNNLPSDYMLFGIKEDDLILDWETTKKRAKELGIPVVRELSKIGTFDEVVKEATSNLTKDIEGFVVRPIDSFPMDKYDFYVRKFVQGHFESTRFSDGKNNFKEVWYNEN
;
A
#
# COMPACT_ATOMS: atom_id res chain seq x y z
N MET A 1 16.98 -6.37 12.62
CA MET A 1 16.46 -5.02 12.37
C MET A 1 14.94 -5.06 12.53
N THR A 2 14.31 -4.15 13.26
CA THR A 2 12.84 -4.06 13.35
C THR A 2 12.39 -2.94 12.42
N PHE A 3 11.45 -3.23 11.54
CA PHE A 3 10.85 -2.24 10.65
C PHE A 3 9.34 -2.16 10.94
N LYS A 4 8.84 -0.95 11.16
CA LYS A 4 7.42 -0.68 11.35
C LYS A 4 6.94 0.32 10.30
N PHE A 5 6.02 -0.12 9.45
CA PHE A 5 5.44 0.78 8.47
C PHE A 5 4.54 1.83 9.14
N PRO A 6 4.69 3.13 8.83
CA PRO A 6 3.91 4.20 9.44
C PRO A 6 2.43 4.14 9.04
N ARG A 7 1.56 4.73 9.87
CA ARG A 7 0.17 4.92 9.50
C ARG A 7 0.06 6.00 8.43
N THR A 8 -0.63 5.69 7.34
CA THR A 8 -0.96 6.69 6.31
C THR A 8 -2.16 7.52 6.77
N PRO A 9 -2.02 8.87 6.89
CA PRO A 9 -3.14 9.71 7.29
C PRO A 9 -4.25 9.75 6.25
N HIS A 10 -5.48 9.80 6.72
CA HIS A 10 -6.65 10.07 5.88
C HIS A 10 -6.70 11.52 5.43
N MET A 11 -7.12 11.75 4.19
CA MET A 11 -7.45 13.08 3.70
C MET A 11 -8.92 13.44 4.01
N LYS A 12 -9.29 14.70 3.78
CA LYS A 12 -10.66 15.19 3.93
C LYS A 12 -11.64 14.35 3.08
N GLY A 13 -12.76 13.98 3.66
CA GLY A 13 -13.81 13.19 3.00
C GLY A 13 -13.57 11.68 2.97
N SER A 14 -12.40 11.23 3.36
CA SER A 14 -12.11 9.80 3.52
C SER A 14 -12.92 9.20 4.67
N LYS A 15 -13.32 7.94 4.54
CA LYS A 15 -13.91 7.17 5.64
C LYS A 15 -12.80 6.47 6.44
N GLY A 16 -13.01 6.39 7.74
CA GLY A 16 -12.07 5.75 8.68
C GLY A 16 -12.75 5.48 10.00
N THR A 17 -12.04 4.84 10.91
CA THR A 17 -12.44 4.56 12.28
C THR A 17 -11.86 5.61 13.23
N ASP A 18 -12.31 5.62 14.49
CA ASP A 18 -11.86 6.57 15.52
C ASP A 18 -10.35 6.51 15.79
N ASP A 19 -9.73 5.36 15.52
CA ASP A 19 -8.27 5.16 15.64
C ASP A 19 -7.47 5.73 14.46
N ASP A 20 -8.12 6.17 13.40
CA ASP A 20 -7.44 6.66 12.21
C ASP A 20 -6.97 8.11 12.37
N VAL A 21 -5.82 8.41 11.76
CA VAL A 21 -5.26 9.78 11.75
C VAL A 21 -5.79 10.52 10.54
N PHE A 22 -6.45 11.67 10.76
CA PHE A 22 -6.93 12.55 9.70
C PHE A 22 -6.05 13.80 9.61
N LYS A 23 -5.56 14.10 8.39
CA LYS A 23 -4.84 15.33 8.07
C LYS A 23 -5.52 16.00 6.88
N ASN A 24 -6.39 16.98 7.17
CA ASN A 24 -7.23 17.64 6.17
C ASN A 24 -6.47 18.57 5.23
N HIS A 25 -5.27 19.00 5.62
CA HIS A 25 -4.43 19.88 4.81
C HIS A 25 -3.24 19.11 4.25
N TYR A 26 -3.04 19.24 2.95
CA TYR A 26 -1.87 18.72 2.26
C TYR A 26 -0.96 19.90 1.93
N ARG A 27 0.29 19.87 2.40
CA ARG A 27 1.21 21.01 2.33
C ARG A 27 2.37 20.80 1.35
N TYR A 28 2.49 19.62 0.78
CA TYR A 28 3.50 19.34 -0.24
C TYR A 28 3.04 19.94 -1.57
N ASN A 29 3.87 20.79 -2.18
CA ASN A 29 3.56 21.52 -3.42
C ASN A 29 4.18 20.88 -4.67
N GLY A 30 4.90 19.77 -4.53
CA GLY A 30 5.46 19.02 -5.66
C GLY A 30 4.42 18.18 -6.39
N LEU A 31 4.84 17.54 -7.45
CA LEU A 31 4.00 16.65 -8.24
C LEU A 31 3.74 15.33 -7.49
N VAL A 32 2.52 14.84 -7.61
CA VAL A 32 2.06 13.63 -6.97
C VAL A 32 1.36 12.70 -7.96
N ILE A 33 1.12 11.47 -7.53
CA ILE A 33 0.32 10.48 -8.23
C ILE A 33 -0.60 9.77 -7.23
N ALA A 34 -1.77 9.33 -7.69
CA ALA A 34 -2.66 8.47 -6.93
C ALA A 34 -2.56 7.03 -7.43
N THR A 35 -2.38 6.12 -6.50
CA THR A 35 -2.38 4.67 -6.74
C THR A 35 -3.53 4.01 -6.00
N GLU A 36 -4.00 2.87 -6.51
CA GLU A 36 -5.06 2.10 -5.88
C GLU A 36 -4.64 1.69 -4.45
N LYS A 37 -5.53 1.94 -3.51
CA LYS A 37 -5.39 1.41 -2.17
C LYS A 37 -5.96 0.00 -2.13
N MET A 38 -5.05 -0.97 -2.09
CA MET A 38 -5.41 -2.39 -1.96
C MET A 38 -5.87 -2.70 -0.53
N ASP A 39 -6.89 -3.55 -0.41
CA ASP A 39 -7.46 -3.99 0.86
C ASP A 39 -6.93 -5.37 1.26
N GLY A 40 -5.75 -5.39 1.80
CA GLY A 40 -5.04 -6.60 2.19
C GLY A 40 -4.36 -6.49 3.55
N SER A 41 -3.22 -7.13 3.67
CA SER A 41 -2.32 -7.01 4.83
C SER A 41 -1.05 -6.33 4.41
N ASN A 42 -0.72 -5.21 5.07
CA ASN A 42 0.56 -4.54 4.83
C ASN A 42 1.72 -5.44 5.25
N ILE A 43 2.55 -5.80 4.30
CA ILE A 43 3.75 -6.63 4.48
C ILE A 43 4.94 -5.92 3.85
N SER A 44 6.01 -5.79 4.62
CA SER A 44 7.27 -5.22 4.17
C SER A 44 8.33 -6.31 4.09
N LEU A 45 9.01 -6.45 2.94
CA LEU A 45 9.96 -7.52 2.66
C LEU A 45 11.37 -6.96 2.67
N GLY A 46 12.17 -7.32 3.67
CA GLY A 46 13.60 -7.10 3.70
C GLY A 46 14.35 -8.38 3.33
N LYS A 47 15.66 -8.27 3.07
CA LYS A 47 16.50 -9.39 2.64
C LYS A 47 16.46 -10.57 3.60
N GLU A 48 16.52 -10.33 4.90
CA GLU A 48 16.58 -11.39 5.92
C GLU A 48 15.21 -11.68 6.55
N THR A 49 14.29 -10.72 6.51
CA THR A 49 13.04 -10.80 7.29
C THR A 49 11.95 -9.99 6.62
N TRP A 50 10.71 -10.45 6.76
CA TRP A 50 9.56 -9.64 6.42
C TRP A 50 8.80 -9.20 7.67
N PHE A 51 8.10 -8.08 7.56
CA PHE A 51 7.45 -7.41 8.68
C PHE A 51 6.01 -7.11 8.37
N THR A 52 5.15 -7.27 9.38
CA THR A 52 3.79 -6.72 9.32
C THR A 52 3.81 -5.22 9.65
N ARG A 53 2.70 -4.52 9.40
CA ARG A 53 2.55 -3.12 9.80
C ARG A 53 2.83 -2.87 11.29
N ALA A 54 2.50 -3.82 12.16
CA ALA A 54 2.75 -3.72 13.59
C ALA A 54 4.23 -3.85 13.98
N GLY A 55 5.08 -4.26 13.04
CA GLY A 55 6.52 -4.48 13.25
C GLY A 55 6.87 -5.90 13.69
N ASN A 56 5.90 -6.82 13.71
CA ASN A 56 6.20 -8.23 13.94
C ASN A 56 6.97 -8.78 12.74
N SER A 57 8.04 -9.51 13.02
CA SER A 57 8.87 -10.15 12.00
C SER A 57 8.50 -11.63 11.83
N TYR A 58 8.57 -12.09 10.60
CA TYR A 58 8.29 -13.48 10.26
C TYR A 58 9.27 -13.97 9.19
N ASN A 59 9.58 -15.25 9.24
CA ASN A 59 10.39 -15.93 8.25
C ASN A 59 9.52 -16.98 7.55
N LYS A 60 8.99 -16.66 6.37
CA LYS A 60 8.13 -17.56 5.59
C LYS A 60 8.67 -17.76 4.18
N GLU A 61 8.46 -18.98 3.67
CA GLU A 61 8.99 -19.44 2.39
C GLU A 61 8.51 -18.64 1.17
N TRP A 62 7.32 -18.05 1.19
CA TRP A 62 6.81 -17.31 0.03
C TRP A 62 7.59 -16.00 -0.29
N THR A 63 8.42 -15.53 0.66
CA THR A 63 9.33 -14.40 0.40
C THR A 63 10.61 -14.83 -0.31
N TYR A 64 10.85 -16.13 -0.38
CA TYR A 64 12.09 -16.73 -0.87
C TYR A 64 12.47 -16.35 -2.31
N PRO A 65 11.54 -16.32 -3.29
CA PRO A 65 11.92 -16.06 -4.69
C PRO A 65 12.57 -14.70 -4.93
N ILE A 66 12.35 -13.72 -4.05
CA ILE A 66 12.91 -12.37 -4.22
C ILE A 66 14.02 -12.06 -3.24
N LYS A 67 14.21 -12.85 -2.18
CA LYS A 67 15.19 -12.63 -1.12
C LYS A 67 16.59 -12.35 -1.66
N ASP A 68 17.06 -13.21 -2.55
CA ASP A 68 18.41 -13.12 -3.12
C ASP A 68 18.58 -11.93 -4.06
N LYS A 69 17.48 -11.35 -4.53
CA LYS A 69 17.50 -10.17 -5.39
C LYS A 69 17.45 -8.86 -4.60
N LEU A 70 17.14 -8.91 -3.30
CA LEU A 70 17.08 -7.71 -2.44
C LEU A 70 18.46 -7.27 -2.00
N LYS A 71 18.67 -5.95 -1.97
CA LYS A 71 19.86 -5.34 -1.36
C LYS A 71 19.74 -5.37 0.17
N GLU A 72 20.87 -5.24 0.87
CA GLU A 72 20.92 -5.25 2.36
C GLU A 72 20.11 -4.11 2.99
N ASN A 73 20.10 -2.94 2.35
CA ASN A 73 19.44 -1.73 2.81
C ASN A 73 18.06 -1.50 2.19
N GLU A 74 17.56 -2.48 1.41
CA GLU A 74 16.31 -2.39 0.67
C GLU A 74 15.16 -3.05 1.43
N VAL A 75 14.02 -2.38 1.47
CA VAL A 75 12.76 -2.93 1.97
C VAL A 75 11.66 -2.68 0.94
N VAL A 76 11.09 -3.75 0.42
CA VAL A 76 9.94 -3.70 -0.49
C VAL A 76 8.67 -3.53 0.34
N LEU A 77 7.87 -2.54 -0.01
CA LEU A 77 6.62 -2.19 0.68
C LEU A 77 5.44 -2.60 -0.19
N GLY A 78 4.57 -3.45 0.35
CA GLY A 78 3.46 -3.96 -0.43
C GLY A 78 2.27 -4.40 0.40
N GLU A 79 1.22 -4.77 -0.31
CA GLU A 79 -0.01 -5.29 0.25
C GLU A 79 -0.14 -6.76 -0.13
N PHE A 80 -0.34 -7.62 0.88
CA PHE A 80 -0.55 -9.04 0.71
C PHE A 80 -2.04 -9.35 0.66
N LEU A 81 -2.50 -9.94 -0.43
CA LEU A 81 -3.89 -10.07 -0.84
C LEU A 81 -4.40 -11.52 -0.86
N HIS A 82 -3.59 -12.46 -0.38
CA HIS A 82 -3.97 -13.86 -0.31
C HIS A 82 -5.27 -14.07 0.48
N TRP A 83 -5.46 -13.29 1.55
CA TRP A 83 -6.67 -13.33 2.36
C TRP A 83 -7.62 -12.19 1.95
N ARG A 84 -8.80 -12.57 1.44
CA ARG A 84 -9.84 -11.58 1.16
C ARG A 84 -10.27 -10.86 2.44
N LYS A 85 -10.31 -9.54 2.37
CA LYS A 85 -10.92 -8.68 3.37
C LYS A 85 -12.27 -8.14 2.87
N SER A 86 -12.46 -6.81 2.87
CA SER A 86 -13.72 -6.21 2.46
C SER A 86 -13.91 -6.22 0.94
N VAL A 87 -12.83 -6.02 0.19
CA VAL A 87 -12.87 -5.99 -1.29
C VAL A 87 -12.63 -7.38 -1.86
N PRO A 88 -13.55 -7.88 -2.70
CA PRO A 88 -13.32 -9.10 -3.47
C PRO A 88 -12.47 -8.78 -4.70
N TYR A 89 -11.21 -9.17 -4.68
CA TYR A 89 -10.38 -9.09 -5.87
C TYR A 89 -10.54 -10.35 -6.73
N ASN A 90 -10.81 -10.14 -8.01
CA ASN A 90 -10.82 -11.19 -9.03
C ASN A 90 -9.69 -10.88 -10.02
N ASN A 91 -8.96 -11.89 -10.46
CA ASN A 91 -7.87 -11.76 -11.44
C ASN A 91 -6.72 -10.82 -10.98
N LEU A 92 -6.25 -10.97 -9.75
CA LEU A 92 -5.03 -10.31 -9.31
C LEU A 92 -3.82 -10.89 -10.04
N PRO A 93 -2.86 -10.07 -10.49
CA PRO A 93 -1.64 -10.56 -11.13
C PRO A 93 -0.69 -11.25 -10.13
N SER A 94 -0.89 -11.07 -8.83
CA SER A 94 -0.11 -11.65 -7.75
C SER A 94 -0.82 -11.48 -6.41
N ASP A 95 -0.56 -12.38 -5.47
CA ASP A 95 -0.97 -12.24 -4.07
C ASP A 95 -0.24 -11.11 -3.33
N TYR A 96 0.78 -10.53 -3.94
CA TYR A 96 1.53 -9.42 -3.36
C TYR A 96 1.68 -8.30 -4.38
N MET A 97 1.15 -7.13 -4.04
CA MET A 97 1.18 -5.93 -4.87
C MET A 97 2.09 -4.87 -4.23
N LEU A 98 3.13 -4.46 -4.96
CA LEU A 98 4.11 -3.49 -4.48
C LEU A 98 3.56 -2.06 -4.63
N PHE A 99 3.70 -1.25 -3.59
CA PHE A 99 3.34 0.17 -3.62
C PHE A 99 4.50 1.11 -3.29
N GLY A 100 5.66 0.60 -2.91
CA GLY A 100 6.83 1.42 -2.61
C GLY A 100 8.08 0.59 -2.35
N ILE A 101 9.21 1.25 -2.38
CA ILE A 101 10.50 0.70 -1.97
C ILE A 101 11.18 1.71 -1.07
N LYS A 102 11.68 1.24 0.05
CA LYS A 102 12.56 1.98 0.94
C LYS A 102 14.00 1.51 0.70
N GLU A 103 14.91 2.43 0.46
CA GLU A 103 16.33 2.18 0.43
C GLU A 103 16.99 3.14 1.44
N ASP A 104 17.72 2.61 2.40
CA ASP A 104 18.19 3.33 3.60
C ASP A 104 17.01 4.03 4.33
N ASP A 105 17.03 5.35 4.44
CA ASP A 105 15.97 6.15 5.08
C ASP A 105 15.05 6.87 4.08
N LEU A 106 15.14 6.54 2.79
CA LEU A 106 14.34 7.16 1.73
C LEU A 106 13.28 6.19 1.19
N ILE A 107 12.09 6.70 0.95
CA ILE A 107 11.14 6.09 0.01
C ILE A 107 11.58 6.54 -1.39
N LEU A 108 11.80 5.57 -2.27
CA LEU A 108 12.24 5.85 -3.63
C LEU A 108 11.14 6.55 -4.45
N ASP A 109 11.57 7.34 -5.43
CA ASP A 109 10.69 7.91 -6.42
C ASP A 109 9.88 6.83 -7.17
N TRP A 110 8.74 7.26 -7.77
CA TRP A 110 7.79 6.30 -8.33
C TRP A 110 8.34 5.56 -9.55
N GLU A 111 9.11 6.22 -10.41
CA GLU A 111 9.69 5.57 -11.61
C GLU A 111 10.76 4.55 -11.23
N THR A 112 11.66 4.90 -10.31
CA THR A 112 12.64 3.95 -9.76
C THR A 112 11.96 2.77 -9.07
N THR A 113 10.88 3.04 -8.32
CA THR A 113 10.05 2.00 -7.69
C THR A 113 9.47 1.03 -8.72
N LYS A 114 8.87 1.53 -9.81
CA LYS A 114 8.33 0.68 -10.89
C LYS A 114 9.41 -0.13 -11.61
N LYS A 115 10.53 0.49 -11.91
CA LYS A 115 11.68 -0.20 -12.55
C LYS A 115 12.17 -1.33 -11.67
N ARG A 116 12.38 -1.06 -10.38
CA ARG A 116 12.86 -2.06 -9.43
C ARG A 116 11.86 -3.19 -9.20
N ALA A 117 10.57 -2.88 -9.13
CA ALA A 117 9.52 -3.88 -9.05
C ALA A 117 9.55 -4.86 -10.23
N LYS A 118 9.77 -4.34 -11.45
CA LYS A 118 9.94 -5.17 -12.66
C LYS A 118 11.15 -6.10 -12.55
N GLU A 119 12.30 -5.63 -12.04
CA GLU A 119 13.50 -6.44 -11.82
C GLU A 119 13.25 -7.56 -10.79
N LEU A 120 12.46 -7.27 -9.76
CA LEU A 120 12.06 -8.23 -8.74
C LEU A 120 10.99 -9.21 -9.24
N GLY A 121 10.28 -8.89 -10.33
CA GLY A 121 9.16 -9.67 -10.83
C GLY A 121 7.89 -9.51 -9.99
N ILE A 122 7.73 -8.36 -9.31
CA ILE A 122 6.55 -8.06 -8.47
C ILE A 122 5.70 -7.00 -9.17
N PRO A 123 4.39 -7.22 -9.38
CA PRO A 123 3.52 -6.21 -9.92
C PRO A 123 3.34 -5.03 -8.95
N VAL A 124 3.23 -3.82 -9.50
CA VAL A 124 2.92 -2.61 -8.73
C VAL A 124 1.41 -2.39 -8.67
N VAL A 125 0.95 -1.70 -7.63
CA VAL A 125 -0.44 -1.23 -7.52
C VAL A 125 -0.80 -0.33 -8.70
N ARG A 126 -2.06 -0.36 -9.14
CA ARG A 126 -2.55 0.39 -10.29
C ARG A 126 -2.50 1.90 -10.05
N GLU A 127 -2.08 2.65 -11.04
CA GLU A 127 -2.21 4.11 -11.07
C GLU A 127 -3.67 4.52 -11.36
N LEU A 128 -4.23 5.40 -10.53
CA LEU A 128 -5.60 5.89 -10.66
C LEU A 128 -5.66 7.34 -11.14
N SER A 129 -4.51 7.98 -11.35
CA SER A 129 -4.41 9.31 -11.95
C SER A 129 -3.17 9.43 -12.82
N LYS A 130 -3.14 10.47 -13.62
CA LYS A 130 -1.89 11.01 -14.18
C LYS A 130 -1.12 11.72 -13.08
N ILE A 131 0.13 12.05 -13.37
CA ILE A 131 0.96 12.90 -12.50
C ILE A 131 0.45 14.34 -12.59
N GLY A 132 0.31 15.01 -11.46
CA GLY A 132 -0.20 16.37 -11.38
C GLY A 132 -0.06 16.98 -9.98
N THR A 133 -0.68 18.13 -9.78
CA THR A 133 -0.85 18.74 -8.46
C THR A 133 -1.77 17.86 -7.59
N PHE A 134 -1.73 18.06 -6.28
CA PHE A 134 -2.56 17.26 -5.37
C PHE A 134 -4.05 17.32 -5.70
N ASP A 135 -4.59 18.51 -6.00
CA ASP A 135 -6.02 18.68 -6.27
C ASP A 135 -6.44 18.04 -7.61
N GLU A 136 -5.61 18.15 -8.65
CA GLU A 136 -5.85 17.50 -9.94
C GLU A 136 -5.86 15.97 -9.79
N VAL A 137 -4.86 15.43 -9.10
CA VAL A 137 -4.70 13.99 -8.86
C VAL A 137 -5.86 13.43 -8.02
N VAL A 138 -6.27 14.14 -6.96
CA VAL A 138 -7.42 13.72 -6.13
C VAL A 138 -8.71 13.74 -6.94
N LYS A 139 -8.93 14.76 -7.75
CA LYS A 139 -10.11 14.87 -8.62
C LYS A 139 -10.15 13.71 -9.62
N GLU A 140 -9.05 13.44 -10.33
CA GLU A 140 -8.97 12.36 -11.31
C GLU A 140 -9.12 10.99 -10.64
N ALA A 141 -8.38 10.73 -9.57
CA ALA A 141 -8.48 9.47 -8.83
C ALA A 141 -9.90 9.22 -8.30
N THR A 142 -10.58 10.27 -7.80
CA THR A 142 -11.97 10.16 -7.33
C THR A 142 -12.92 9.80 -8.49
N SER A 143 -12.71 10.34 -9.69
CA SER A 143 -13.53 10.01 -10.86
C SER A 143 -13.31 8.59 -11.39
N ASN A 144 -12.15 8.00 -11.09
CA ASN A 144 -11.79 6.64 -11.48
C ASN A 144 -12.12 5.57 -10.42
N LEU A 145 -12.71 5.98 -9.28
CA LEU A 145 -13.19 5.03 -8.29
C LEU A 145 -14.43 4.28 -8.80
N THR A 146 -14.37 2.96 -8.63
CA THR A 146 -15.51 2.07 -8.83
C THR A 146 -15.91 1.42 -7.51
N LYS A 147 -17.02 0.68 -7.48
CA LYS A 147 -17.48 -0.05 -6.30
C LYS A 147 -16.50 -1.14 -5.83
N ASP A 148 -15.59 -1.57 -6.69
CA ASP A 148 -14.65 -2.67 -6.42
C ASP A 148 -13.26 -2.15 -6.00
N ILE A 149 -13.11 -0.83 -5.81
CA ILE A 149 -11.88 -0.19 -5.35
C ILE A 149 -12.09 0.35 -3.94
N GLU A 150 -11.26 -0.05 -2.98
CA GLU A 150 -11.35 0.44 -1.58
C GLU A 150 -11.14 1.95 -1.51
N GLY A 151 -10.22 2.47 -2.31
CA GLY A 151 -9.82 3.87 -2.32
C GLY A 151 -8.51 4.08 -3.04
N PHE A 152 -7.83 5.16 -2.70
CA PHE A 152 -6.53 5.47 -3.29
C PHE A 152 -5.56 6.06 -2.26
N VAL A 153 -4.26 6.03 -2.62
CA VAL A 153 -3.17 6.65 -1.88
C VAL A 153 -2.50 7.66 -2.79
N VAL A 154 -2.38 8.92 -2.33
CA VAL A 154 -1.63 9.98 -3.00
C VAL A 154 -0.24 10.04 -2.41
N ARG A 155 0.78 10.03 -3.27
CA ARG A 155 2.19 10.09 -2.91
C ARG A 155 2.97 11.01 -3.85
N PRO A 156 4.10 11.60 -3.42
CA PRO A 156 5.04 12.26 -4.33
C PRO A 156 5.52 11.32 -5.43
N ILE A 157 5.81 11.88 -6.61
CA ILE A 157 6.56 11.15 -7.63
C ILE A 157 8.04 11.07 -7.28
N ASP A 158 8.57 12.06 -6.57
CA ASP A 158 9.95 12.13 -6.11
C ASP A 158 10.19 11.29 -4.85
N SER A 159 11.46 10.99 -4.59
CA SER A 159 11.90 10.35 -3.34
C SER A 159 11.67 11.28 -2.15
N PHE A 160 11.37 10.69 -0.99
CA PHE A 160 11.16 11.45 0.25
C PHE A 160 11.60 10.66 1.49
N PRO A 161 11.97 11.36 2.59
CA PRO A 161 12.39 10.73 3.82
C PRO A 161 11.26 9.90 4.46
N MET A 162 11.59 8.67 4.89
CA MET A 162 10.65 7.76 5.53
C MET A 162 10.10 8.29 6.85
N ASP A 163 10.89 9.01 7.63
CA ASP A 163 10.49 9.62 8.90
C ASP A 163 9.43 10.73 8.74
N LYS A 164 9.28 11.25 7.51
CA LYS A 164 8.27 12.24 7.13
C LYS A 164 7.14 11.66 6.27
N TYR A 165 6.97 10.35 6.28
CA TYR A 165 5.96 9.68 5.48
C TYR A 165 4.56 10.28 5.65
N ASP A 166 4.18 10.61 6.87
CA ASP A 166 2.87 11.19 7.21
C ASP A 166 2.70 12.66 6.77
N PHE A 167 3.78 13.34 6.37
CA PHE A 167 3.73 14.65 5.71
C PHE A 167 3.44 14.50 4.21
N TYR A 168 4.04 13.50 3.56
CA TYR A 168 4.03 13.34 2.10
C TYR A 168 2.87 12.49 1.57
N VAL A 169 2.32 11.58 2.35
CA VAL A 169 1.36 10.58 1.85
C VAL A 169 -0.02 10.77 2.47
N ARG A 170 -1.05 10.61 1.67
CA ARG A 170 -2.46 10.62 2.11
C ARG A 170 -3.22 9.47 1.50
N LYS A 171 -4.20 8.95 2.25
CA LYS A 171 -5.15 7.95 1.74
C LYS A 171 -6.57 8.50 1.72
N PHE A 172 -7.34 8.00 0.77
CA PHE A 172 -8.78 8.14 0.68
C PHE A 172 -9.41 6.75 0.69
N VAL A 173 -10.45 6.56 1.49
CA VAL A 173 -11.21 5.30 1.59
C VAL A 173 -12.68 5.61 1.35
N GLN A 174 -13.33 4.82 0.48
CA GLN A 174 -14.77 4.91 0.22
C GLN A 174 -15.57 4.36 1.41
N GLY A 175 -16.81 4.84 1.57
CA GLY A 175 -17.61 4.53 2.77
C GLY A 175 -18.53 3.31 2.65
N HIS A 176 -18.51 2.58 1.55
CA HIS A 176 -19.46 1.49 1.31
C HIS A 176 -18.90 0.08 1.57
N PHE A 177 -17.62 -0.02 1.95
CA PHE A 177 -17.05 -1.30 2.33
C PHE A 177 -17.35 -1.59 3.81
N GLU A 178 -18.10 -2.65 4.05
CA GLU A 178 -18.26 -3.16 5.40
C GLU A 178 -16.93 -3.69 5.89
N SER A 179 -16.46 -3.17 7.01
CA SER A 179 -15.28 -3.68 7.67
C SER A 179 -15.54 -5.14 8.07
N THR A 180 -14.80 -6.07 7.50
CA THR A 180 -14.76 -7.46 7.97
C THR A 180 -13.94 -7.61 9.26
N ARG A 181 -13.74 -6.52 10.02
CA ARG A 181 -13.21 -6.61 11.37
C ARG A 181 -14.20 -7.38 12.20
N PHE A 182 -13.80 -8.59 12.56
CA PHE A 182 -14.56 -9.51 13.38
C PHE A 182 -14.99 -8.84 14.69
N SER A 183 -16.28 -8.55 14.83
CA SER A 183 -16.86 -7.96 16.04
C SER A 183 -17.02 -8.97 17.18
N ASP A 184 -16.78 -10.26 16.95
CA ASP A 184 -17.13 -11.37 17.85
C ASP A 184 -15.96 -12.25 18.32
N GLY A 185 -14.74 -11.87 18.04
CA GLY A 185 -13.54 -12.59 18.51
C GLY A 185 -13.39 -14.02 17.99
N LYS A 186 -14.25 -14.49 17.09
CA LYS A 186 -14.15 -15.79 16.44
C LYS A 186 -13.49 -15.65 15.10
N ASN A 187 -12.34 -16.27 14.94
CA ASN A 187 -11.59 -16.39 13.69
C ASN A 187 -12.34 -17.24 12.65
N ASN A 188 -13.48 -16.78 12.19
CA ASN A 188 -14.13 -17.33 11.02
C ASN A 188 -13.45 -16.73 9.78
N PHE A 189 -12.29 -17.26 9.42
CA PHE A 189 -11.73 -17.06 8.10
C PHE A 189 -12.73 -17.71 7.12
N LYS A 190 -13.57 -16.88 6.49
CA LYS A 190 -14.30 -17.32 5.31
C LYS A 190 -13.25 -17.74 4.30
N GLU A 191 -13.51 -18.87 3.62
CA GLU A 191 -12.61 -19.53 2.70
C GLU A 191 -11.86 -18.53 1.81
N VAL A 192 -10.57 -18.74 1.73
CA VAL A 192 -9.64 -18.01 0.91
C VAL A 192 -10.01 -18.23 -0.54
N TRP A 193 -10.28 -17.14 -1.24
CA TRP A 193 -10.38 -17.20 -2.69
C TRP A 193 -8.94 -17.19 -3.21
N TYR A 194 -8.49 -18.37 -3.67
CA TYR A 194 -7.32 -18.45 -4.52
C TYR A 194 -7.70 -17.84 -5.87
N ASN A 195 -6.81 -17.01 -6.42
CA ASN A 195 -6.89 -16.77 -7.84
C ASN A 195 -6.57 -18.08 -8.54
N GLU A 196 -7.56 -18.71 -9.12
CA GLU A 196 -7.31 -19.74 -10.10
C GLU A 196 -6.65 -19.10 -11.31
N ASN A 197 -5.40 -19.47 -11.58
CA ASN A 197 -4.66 -19.11 -12.80
C ASN A 197 -5.21 -19.88 -13.99
#